data_4716e64e26088d239192ea220a92537e
#
_entry.id   4716e64e26088d239192ea220a92537e
#
_cell.length_a   1.000
_cell.length_b   1.000
_cell.length_c   1.000
_cell.angle_alpha   90.00
_cell.angle_beta   90.00
_cell.angle_gamma   90.00
#
_symmetry.space_group_name_H-M   'P 1'
#
loop_
_entity.id
_entity.type
_entity.pdbx_description
1 polymer ?
#
loop_
_entity_poly.entity_id
_entity_poly.type
_entity_poly.pdbx_seq_one_letter_code
_entity_poly.pdbx_strand_id
1 'polypeptide(L)'
;LETRRAKLEEDLAQLEAEGAKADTRRKVKDGAEKELRQIEHRGQRQIDRLDAVWERFKTLKVQDLEGDEVLYREMRSRFGKYFEGSMGAEAVKRRLADFDLQAESESLRETIKTGRGQKKTRALKRLKVVQAFLDSGNSPAGMVLDCVPVIPPDLRPMVQLDGGRFATSDLNDLYRRVINRNNRLKRLLDLGAPEIIVNNEKRMLQEAVDSLFDNGRRGRPVSGPGNRPLKSLSDMLKGKQGRFRQNLLGKRVDYSGRSVIVVGPQLKMHQCCLLYTSDAADDMQCV
;
A
#
# COMPACT_ATOMS: atom_id res chain seq x y z
N LEU A 1 -36.96 5.15 -21.80
CA LEU A 1 -36.72 5.32 -23.25
C LEU A 1 -38.04 5.58 -23.97
N GLU A 2 -39.02 4.70 -23.85
CA GLU A 2 -40.30 4.80 -24.53
C GLU A 2 -41.03 6.11 -24.23
N THR A 3 -41.14 6.48 -22.95
CA THR A 3 -41.74 7.76 -22.51
C THR A 3 -41.05 8.98 -23.12
N ARG A 4 -39.73 8.94 -23.30
CA ARG A 4 -38.98 10.07 -23.90
C ARG A 4 -39.12 10.07 -25.45
N ARG A 5 -39.26 8.89 -26.07
CA ARG A 5 -39.54 8.79 -27.51
C ARG A 5 -40.93 9.34 -27.81
N ALA A 6 -41.95 8.93 -27.06
CA ALA A 6 -43.32 9.44 -27.23
C ALA A 6 -43.36 10.98 -27.08
N LYS A 7 -42.68 11.52 -26.06
CA LYS A 7 -42.59 12.97 -25.86
C LYS A 7 -41.87 13.67 -27.01
N LEU A 8 -40.87 13.08 -27.63
CA LEU A 8 -40.19 13.63 -28.79
C LEU A 8 -41.15 13.67 -30.02
N GLU A 9 -41.95 12.63 -30.19
CA GLU A 9 -42.95 12.58 -31.27
C GLU A 9 -44.02 13.66 -31.07
N GLU A 10 -44.49 13.87 -29.83
CA GLU A 10 -45.44 14.96 -29.48
C GLU A 10 -44.81 16.34 -29.75
N ASP A 11 -43.57 16.59 -29.28
CA ASP A 11 -42.86 17.84 -29.45
C ASP A 11 -42.65 18.15 -30.94
N LEU A 12 -42.33 17.15 -31.77
CA LEU A 12 -42.17 17.31 -33.22
C LEU A 12 -43.50 17.59 -33.90
N ALA A 13 -44.58 16.89 -33.55
CA ALA A 13 -45.90 17.11 -34.09
C ALA A 13 -46.41 18.52 -33.76
N GLN A 14 -46.15 18.99 -32.58
CA GLN A 14 -46.51 20.35 -32.14
C GLN A 14 -45.74 21.42 -32.91
N LEU A 15 -44.45 21.25 -33.14
CA LEU A 15 -43.60 22.15 -33.93
C LEU A 15 -43.96 22.12 -35.41
N GLU A 16 -44.53 21.04 -35.95
CA GLU A 16 -45.07 20.96 -37.29
C GLU A 16 -46.39 21.71 -37.43
N ALA A 17 -47.29 21.58 -36.45
CA ALA A 17 -48.53 22.33 -36.40
C ALA A 17 -48.35 23.85 -36.28
N GLU A 18 -47.32 24.28 -35.56
CA GLU A 18 -46.93 25.70 -35.37
C GLU A 18 -46.13 26.25 -36.60
N GLY A 19 -45.82 25.45 -37.61
CA GLY A 19 -45.09 25.89 -38.81
C GLY A 19 -43.62 26.25 -38.52
N ALA A 20 -43.00 25.67 -37.51
CA ALA A 20 -41.62 25.98 -37.10
C ALA A 20 -40.61 25.67 -38.20
N LYS A 21 -39.54 26.49 -38.31
CA LYS A 21 -38.48 26.31 -39.30
C LYS A 21 -37.82 24.94 -39.19
N ALA A 22 -37.44 24.36 -40.33
CA ALA A 22 -36.78 23.05 -40.39
C ALA A 22 -35.54 22.94 -39.47
N ASP A 23 -34.81 24.03 -39.31
CA ASP A 23 -33.60 24.10 -38.44
C ASP A 23 -33.93 23.98 -36.95
N THR A 24 -35.10 24.51 -36.53
CA THR A 24 -35.57 24.38 -35.12
C THR A 24 -36.00 22.95 -34.84
N ARG A 25 -36.76 22.31 -35.76
CA ARG A 25 -37.15 20.90 -35.64
C ARG A 25 -35.93 19.97 -35.56
N ARG A 26 -34.90 20.24 -36.40
CA ARG A 26 -33.66 19.50 -36.39
C ARG A 26 -32.92 19.61 -35.05
N LYS A 27 -32.81 20.82 -34.49
CA LYS A 27 -32.17 21.04 -33.18
C LYS A 27 -32.86 20.30 -32.03
N VAL A 28 -34.20 20.30 -32.03
CA VAL A 28 -34.98 19.55 -31.02
C VAL A 28 -34.76 18.05 -31.17
N LYS A 29 -34.79 17.54 -32.42
CA LYS A 29 -34.51 16.14 -32.68
C LYS A 29 -33.11 15.72 -32.27
N ASP A 30 -32.07 16.48 -32.67
CA ASP A 30 -30.68 16.19 -32.33
C ASP A 30 -30.43 16.24 -30.80
N GLY A 31 -31.12 17.18 -30.11
CA GLY A 31 -31.12 17.28 -28.65
C GLY A 31 -31.69 16.05 -27.95
N ALA A 32 -32.89 15.66 -28.39
CA ALA A 32 -33.58 14.49 -27.86
C ALA A 32 -32.84 13.17 -28.15
N GLU A 33 -32.26 13.03 -29.35
CA GLU A 33 -31.43 11.88 -29.70
C GLU A 33 -30.19 11.76 -28.80
N LYS A 34 -29.54 12.90 -28.46
CA LYS A 34 -28.42 12.91 -27.47
C LYS A 34 -28.88 12.44 -26.10
N GLU A 35 -30.05 12.92 -25.64
CA GLU A 35 -30.61 12.48 -24.38
C GLU A 35 -30.95 10.99 -24.37
N LEU A 36 -31.57 10.49 -25.42
CA LEU A 36 -31.89 9.06 -25.56
C LEU A 36 -30.62 8.20 -25.52
N ARG A 37 -29.57 8.58 -26.24
CA ARG A 37 -28.28 7.88 -26.19
C ARG A 37 -27.66 7.91 -24.79
N GLN A 38 -27.80 9.03 -24.06
CA GLN A 38 -27.32 9.10 -22.67
C GLN A 38 -28.12 8.16 -21.75
N ILE A 39 -29.43 8.07 -21.91
CA ILE A 39 -30.30 7.18 -21.13
C ILE A 39 -29.95 5.72 -21.42
N GLU A 40 -29.78 5.37 -22.70
CA GLU A 40 -29.36 4.03 -23.12
C GLU A 40 -28.01 3.65 -22.51
N HIS A 41 -27.03 4.54 -22.64
CA HIS A 41 -25.71 4.29 -22.10
C HIS A 41 -25.69 4.17 -20.56
N ARG A 42 -26.54 4.96 -19.85
CA ARG A 42 -26.69 4.80 -18.39
C ARG A 42 -27.37 3.47 -18.04
N GLY A 43 -28.41 3.11 -18.78
CA GLY A 43 -29.11 1.84 -18.60
C GLY A 43 -28.20 0.64 -18.82
N GLN A 44 -27.42 0.65 -19.90
CA GLN A 44 -26.48 -0.42 -20.19
C GLN A 44 -25.41 -0.54 -19.10
N ARG A 45 -24.83 0.56 -18.65
CA ARG A 45 -23.88 0.52 -17.52
C ARG A 45 -24.47 -0.05 -16.24
N GLN A 46 -25.75 0.19 -15.98
CA GLN A 46 -26.44 -0.38 -14.81
C GLN A 46 -26.65 -1.88 -14.96
N ILE A 47 -27.00 -2.35 -16.16
CA ILE A 47 -27.14 -3.77 -16.48
C ILE A 47 -25.79 -4.46 -16.34
N ASP A 48 -24.75 -3.96 -17.00
CA ASP A 48 -23.40 -4.52 -16.94
C ASP A 48 -22.89 -4.63 -15.50
N ARG A 49 -23.20 -3.62 -14.69
CA ARG A 49 -22.85 -3.63 -13.27
C ARG A 49 -23.61 -4.68 -12.47
N LEU A 50 -24.91 -4.85 -12.76
CA LEU A 50 -25.73 -5.88 -12.10
C LEU A 50 -25.26 -7.28 -12.49
N ASP A 51 -24.94 -7.49 -13.75
CA ASP A 51 -24.42 -8.76 -14.23
C ASP A 51 -23.06 -9.09 -13.60
N ALA A 52 -22.17 -8.11 -13.50
CA ALA A 52 -20.89 -8.27 -12.82
C ALA A 52 -21.07 -8.65 -11.34
N VAL A 53 -21.98 -7.99 -10.61
CA VAL A 53 -22.33 -8.31 -9.22
C VAL A 53 -22.86 -9.72 -9.08
N TRP A 54 -23.75 -10.13 -9.99
CA TRP A 54 -24.37 -11.44 -9.98
C TRP A 54 -23.39 -12.56 -10.32
N GLU A 55 -22.56 -12.37 -11.34
CA GLU A 55 -21.51 -13.34 -11.71
C GLU A 55 -20.50 -13.51 -10.55
N ARG A 56 -20.12 -12.41 -9.93
CA ARG A 56 -19.22 -12.47 -8.78
C ARG A 56 -19.86 -13.18 -7.60
N PHE A 57 -21.13 -12.89 -7.30
CA PHE A 57 -21.87 -13.55 -6.21
C PHE A 57 -21.97 -15.07 -6.43
N LYS A 58 -22.22 -15.54 -7.65
CA LYS A 58 -22.24 -16.97 -7.97
C LYS A 58 -20.90 -17.67 -7.77
N THR A 59 -19.81 -16.96 -7.93
CA THR A 59 -18.45 -17.52 -7.82
C THR A 59 -17.87 -17.45 -6.40
N LEU A 60 -18.48 -16.68 -5.51
CA LEU A 60 -18.04 -16.55 -4.11
C LEU A 60 -18.28 -17.86 -3.33
N LYS A 61 -17.26 -18.21 -2.55
CA LYS A 61 -17.36 -19.24 -1.53
C LYS A 61 -17.55 -18.59 -0.17
N VAL A 62 -18.08 -19.34 0.79
CA VAL A 62 -18.18 -18.92 2.18
C VAL A 62 -16.79 -18.47 2.68
N GLN A 63 -16.73 -17.32 3.34
CA GLN A 63 -15.50 -16.67 3.83
C GLN A 63 -14.54 -16.14 2.73
N ASP A 64 -14.96 -16.03 1.48
CA ASP A 64 -14.14 -15.41 0.46
C ASP A 64 -13.90 -13.93 0.75
N LEU A 65 -12.71 -13.47 0.35
CA LEU A 65 -12.29 -12.08 0.49
C LEU A 65 -12.66 -11.32 -0.79
N GLU A 66 -13.38 -10.19 -0.63
CA GLU A 66 -13.63 -9.29 -1.74
C GLU A 66 -12.70 -8.08 -1.65
N GLY A 67 -12.02 -7.78 -2.74
CA GLY A 67 -11.08 -6.67 -2.84
C GLY A 67 -11.68 -5.37 -3.38
N ASP A 68 -12.82 -5.48 -4.08
CA ASP A 68 -13.52 -4.31 -4.63
C ASP A 68 -14.60 -3.83 -3.64
N GLU A 69 -14.38 -2.66 -3.07
CA GLU A 69 -15.31 -2.04 -2.10
C GLU A 69 -16.68 -1.75 -2.68
N VAL A 70 -16.75 -1.38 -3.97
CA VAL A 70 -18.03 -1.06 -4.62
C VAL A 70 -18.85 -2.31 -4.82
N LEU A 71 -18.22 -3.36 -5.35
CA LEU A 71 -18.82 -4.69 -5.52
C LEU A 71 -19.28 -5.30 -4.18
N TYR A 72 -18.43 -5.24 -3.17
CA TYR A 72 -18.73 -5.70 -1.80
C TYR A 72 -19.99 -5.02 -1.25
N ARG A 73 -20.07 -3.69 -1.37
CA ARG A 73 -21.22 -2.91 -0.87
C ARG A 73 -22.50 -3.26 -1.60
N GLU A 74 -22.45 -3.42 -2.91
CA GLU A 74 -23.62 -3.83 -3.70
C GLU A 74 -24.07 -5.25 -3.37
N MET A 75 -23.15 -6.19 -3.25
CA MET A 75 -23.46 -7.55 -2.84
C MET A 75 -24.09 -7.57 -1.45
N ARG A 76 -23.53 -6.85 -0.49
CA ARG A 76 -24.05 -6.73 0.87
C ARG A 76 -25.45 -6.09 0.90
N SER A 77 -25.68 -5.04 0.12
CA SER A 77 -26.97 -4.37 0.01
C SER A 77 -28.07 -5.26 -0.59
N ARG A 78 -27.72 -6.03 -1.62
CA ARG A 78 -28.68 -6.83 -2.38
C ARG A 78 -28.89 -8.24 -1.81
N PHE A 79 -27.79 -8.85 -1.36
CA PHE A 79 -27.74 -10.25 -0.92
C PHE A 79 -27.36 -10.39 0.55
N GLY A 80 -27.54 -9.34 1.37
CA GLY A 80 -27.05 -9.27 2.74
C GLY A 80 -27.45 -10.44 3.65
N LYS A 81 -28.57 -11.10 3.36
CA LYS A 81 -29.01 -12.29 4.10
C LYS A 81 -28.21 -13.57 3.71
N TYR A 82 -27.62 -13.58 2.54
CA TYR A 82 -26.92 -14.75 1.96
C TYR A 82 -25.44 -14.47 1.70
N PHE A 83 -25.00 -13.26 1.97
CA PHE A 83 -23.64 -12.81 1.69
C PHE A 83 -22.81 -12.74 2.97
N GLU A 84 -21.91 -13.69 3.14
CA GLU A 84 -20.96 -13.75 4.26
C GLU A 84 -19.54 -13.33 3.87
N GLY A 85 -19.39 -12.60 2.80
CA GLY A 85 -18.11 -12.04 2.40
C GLY A 85 -17.58 -11.05 3.44
N SER A 86 -16.27 -10.92 3.52
CA SER A 86 -15.63 -10.01 4.44
C SER A 86 -14.47 -9.27 3.75
N MET A 87 -14.10 -8.13 4.32
CA MET A 87 -13.14 -7.20 3.74
C MET A 87 -12.13 -6.72 4.78
N GLY A 88 -10.90 -6.47 4.34
CA GLY A 88 -9.86 -5.88 5.18
C GLY A 88 -9.06 -6.87 6.02
N ALA A 89 -8.20 -6.35 6.90
CA ALA A 89 -7.23 -7.13 7.68
C ALA A 89 -7.90 -8.12 8.64
N GLU A 90 -9.05 -7.76 9.20
CA GLU A 90 -9.81 -8.63 10.10
C GLU A 90 -10.31 -9.90 9.39
N ALA A 91 -10.77 -9.74 8.16
CA ALA A 91 -11.18 -10.85 7.32
C ALA A 91 -10.01 -11.79 6.98
N VAL A 92 -8.86 -11.22 6.64
CA VAL A 92 -7.63 -11.99 6.41
C VAL A 92 -7.22 -12.74 7.67
N LYS A 93 -7.30 -12.11 8.84
CA LYS A 93 -6.95 -12.74 10.12
C LYS A 93 -7.85 -13.92 10.44
N ARG A 94 -9.18 -13.78 10.27
CA ARG A 94 -10.14 -14.88 10.46
C ARG A 94 -9.82 -16.04 9.54
N ARG A 95 -9.63 -15.79 8.25
CA ARG A 95 -9.30 -16.82 7.27
C ARG A 95 -7.97 -17.52 7.56
N LEU A 96 -6.99 -16.81 8.12
CA LEU A 96 -5.72 -17.41 8.53
C LEU A 96 -5.86 -18.23 9.82
N ALA A 97 -6.77 -17.87 10.72
CA ALA A 97 -7.05 -18.63 11.94
C ALA A 97 -7.72 -19.97 11.62
N ASP A 98 -8.66 -19.98 10.65
CA ASP A 98 -9.40 -21.16 10.23
C ASP A 98 -8.62 -22.02 9.19
N PHE A 99 -7.38 -21.63 8.86
CA PHE A 99 -6.62 -22.26 7.80
C PHE A 99 -5.97 -23.57 8.26
N ASP A 100 -6.35 -24.68 7.63
CA ASP A 100 -5.76 -26.00 7.88
C ASP A 100 -4.44 -26.15 7.11
N LEU A 101 -3.34 -26.09 7.86
CA LEU A 101 -1.97 -26.22 7.32
C LEU A 101 -1.67 -27.65 6.83
N GLN A 102 -2.24 -28.66 7.46
CA GLN A 102 -1.95 -30.05 7.09
C GLN A 102 -2.63 -30.41 5.77
N ALA A 103 -3.93 -30.14 5.67
CA ALA A 103 -4.68 -30.37 4.43
C ALA A 103 -4.08 -29.61 3.24
N GLU A 104 -3.67 -28.36 3.44
CA GLU A 104 -3.01 -27.58 2.39
C GLU A 104 -1.64 -28.17 1.99
N SER A 105 -0.85 -28.66 2.96
CA SER A 105 0.44 -29.31 2.69
C SER A 105 0.27 -30.55 1.81
N GLU A 106 -0.72 -31.38 2.10
CA GLU A 106 -1.03 -32.58 1.31
C GLU A 106 -1.47 -32.22 -0.11
N SER A 107 -2.41 -31.31 -0.24
CA SER A 107 -2.89 -30.81 -1.55
C SER A 107 -1.76 -30.23 -2.40
N LEU A 108 -0.85 -29.45 -1.78
CA LEU A 108 0.32 -28.92 -2.48
C LEU A 108 1.31 -30.00 -2.91
N ARG A 109 1.52 -31.02 -2.09
CA ARG A 109 2.37 -32.17 -2.45
C ARG A 109 1.81 -32.95 -3.65
N GLU A 110 0.50 -33.14 -3.71
CA GLU A 110 -0.17 -33.73 -4.88
C GLU A 110 -0.03 -32.84 -6.12
N THR A 111 -0.23 -31.53 -5.95
CA THR A 111 -0.05 -30.57 -7.05
C THR A 111 1.39 -30.54 -7.57
N ILE A 112 2.39 -30.79 -6.73
CA ILE A 112 3.81 -30.88 -7.13
C ILE A 112 4.08 -32.18 -7.92
N LYS A 113 3.41 -33.27 -7.55
CA LYS A 113 3.55 -34.57 -8.26
C LYS A 113 2.91 -34.52 -9.65
N THR A 114 1.74 -33.92 -9.77
CA THR A 114 0.94 -33.89 -11.01
C THR A 114 1.22 -32.66 -11.89
N GLY A 115 1.58 -31.52 -11.29
CA GLY A 115 1.76 -30.24 -11.96
C GLY A 115 3.09 -30.11 -12.72
N ARG A 116 3.07 -29.31 -13.81
CA ARG A 116 4.26 -29.00 -14.61
C ARG A 116 4.47 -27.48 -14.69
N GLY A 117 5.70 -27.06 -14.98
CA GLY A 117 6.06 -25.66 -15.23
C GLY A 117 5.78 -24.71 -14.05
N GLN A 118 5.19 -23.57 -14.33
CA GLN A 118 4.92 -22.51 -13.34
C GLN A 118 4.03 -22.93 -12.19
N LYS A 119 3.05 -23.86 -12.44
CA LYS A 119 2.15 -24.36 -11.39
C LYS A 119 2.95 -25.12 -10.33
N LYS A 120 3.88 -25.95 -10.75
CA LYS A 120 4.79 -26.68 -9.83
C LYS A 120 5.69 -25.73 -9.05
N THR A 121 6.27 -24.73 -9.70
CA THR A 121 7.15 -23.75 -9.03
C THR A 121 6.41 -22.91 -7.99
N ARG A 122 5.17 -22.50 -8.28
CA ARG A 122 4.31 -21.78 -7.31
C ARG A 122 3.94 -22.67 -6.12
N ALA A 123 3.57 -23.94 -6.40
CA ALA A 123 3.24 -24.89 -5.35
C ALA A 123 4.44 -25.17 -4.43
N LEU A 124 5.66 -25.32 -4.97
CA LEU A 124 6.88 -25.47 -4.18
C LEU A 124 7.16 -24.29 -3.28
N LYS A 125 7.03 -23.05 -3.79
CA LYS A 125 7.21 -21.83 -2.97
C LYS A 125 6.19 -21.76 -1.84
N ARG A 126 4.93 -22.09 -2.12
CA ARG A 126 3.86 -22.09 -1.13
C ARG A 126 4.05 -23.19 -0.10
N LEU A 127 4.41 -24.41 -0.52
CA LEU A 127 4.70 -25.54 0.38
C LEU A 127 5.82 -25.20 1.36
N LYS A 128 6.88 -24.52 0.91
CA LYS A 128 7.97 -24.10 1.79
C LYS A 128 7.48 -23.20 2.94
N VAL A 129 6.54 -22.30 2.69
CA VAL A 129 5.96 -21.43 3.72
C VAL A 129 5.06 -22.24 4.66
N VAL A 130 4.17 -23.09 4.12
CA VAL A 130 3.27 -23.93 4.91
C VAL A 130 4.07 -24.87 5.81
N GLN A 131 5.13 -25.50 5.27
CA GLN A 131 6.00 -26.39 6.03
C GLN A 131 6.71 -25.64 7.16
N ALA A 132 7.18 -24.41 6.93
CA ALA A 132 7.81 -23.62 7.98
C ALA A 132 6.86 -23.29 9.15
N PHE A 133 5.56 -23.09 8.88
CA PHE A 133 4.56 -22.93 9.94
C PHE A 133 4.31 -24.24 10.69
N LEU A 134 4.22 -25.37 9.98
CA LEU A 134 4.06 -26.70 10.60
C LEU A 134 5.26 -27.05 11.50
N ASP A 135 6.47 -26.85 11.00
CA ASP A 135 7.71 -27.18 11.72
C ASP A 135 7.93 -26.27 12.96
N SER A 136 7.51 -25.01 12.88
CA SER A 136 7.64 -24.05 14.00
C SER A 136 6.50 -24.13 15.02
N GLY A 137 5.37 -24.75 14.67
CA GLY A 137 4.16 -24.78 15.51
C GLY A 137 3.45 -23.43 15.65
N ASN A 138 3.82 -22.43 14.86
CA ASN A 138 3.21 -21.10 14.89
C ASN A 138 1.91 -21.03 14.09
N SER A 139 0.94 -20.28 14.59
CA SER A 139 -0.30 -20.01 13.85
C SER A 139 -0.10 -18.98 12.73
N PRO A 140 -0.64 -19.23 11.54
CA PRO A 140 -0.62 -18.26 10.44
C PRO A 140 -1.32 -16.92 10.79
N ALA A 141 -2.27 -16.93 11.74
CA ALA A 141 -2.94 -15.71 12.21
C ALA A 141 -1.97 -14.66 12.76
N GLY A 142 -0.81 -15.07 13.25
CA GLY A 142 0.28 -14.18 13.69
C GLY A 142 0.91 -13.32 12.58
N MET A 143 0.61 -13.59 11.31
CA MET A 143 1.02 -12.71 10.19
C MET A 143 0.26 -11.38 10.18
N VAL A 144 -0.87 -11.30 10.88
CA VAL A 144 -1.63 -10.05 11.07
C VAL A 144 -1.35 -9.52 12.46
N LEU A 145 -0.73 -8.36 12.53
CA LEU A 145 -0.33 -7.72 13.79
C LEU A 145 -1.55 -7.09 14.48
N ASP A 146 -1.75 -7.40 15.74
CA ASP A 146 -2.72 -6.70 16.62
C ASP A 146 -2.12 -5.44 17.24
N CYS A 147 -0.81 -5.47 17.47
CA CYS A 147 -0.05 -4.36 18.06
C CYS A 147 1.16 -4.04 17.19
N VAL A 148 1.43 -2.75 17.02
CA VAL A 148 2.64 -2.29 16.33
C VAL A 148 3.77 -2.19 17.35
N PRO A 149 4.94 -2.86 17.14
CA PRO A 149 6.08 -2.76 18.04
C PRO A 149 6.67 -1.35 18.00
N VAL A 150 7.01 -0.82 19.19
CA VAL A 150 7.63 0.50 19.35
C VAL A 150 9.06 0.30 19.83
N ILE A 151 10.02 0.82 19.07
CA ILE A 151 11.43 0.76 19.47
C ILE A 151 11.71 1.72 20.64
N PRO A 152 12.72 1.41 21.49
CA PRO A 152 13.11 2.27 22.60
C PRO A 152 13.47 3.71 22.17
N PRO A 153 13.25 4.72 23.03
CA PRO A 153 13.55 6.12 22.73
C PRO A 153 14.99 6.39 22.31
N ASP A 154 15.96 5.68 22.87
CA ASP A 154 17.38 5.82 22.54
C ASP A 154 17.69 5.48 21.09
N LEU A 155 16.90 4.60 20.47
CA LEU A 155 17.03 4.23 19.06
C LEU A 155 16.33 5.19 18.10
N ARG A 156 15.52 6.13 18.62
CA ARG A 156 14.83 7.19 17.90
C ARG A 156 14.95 8.54 18.62
N PRO A 157 16.16 9.04 18.81
CA PRO A 157 16.41 10.17 19.68
C PRO A 157 15.75 11.46 19.19
N MET A 158 15.42 12.31 20.16
CA MET A 158 15.02 13.69 19.94
C MET A 158 16.04 14.56 20.67
N VAL A 159 16.81 15.35 19.93
CA VAL A 159 17.90 16.18 20.45
C VAL A 159 17.55 17.64 20.28
N GLN A 160 17.74 18.44 21.32
CA GLN A 160 17.61 19.88 21.27
C GLN A 160 18.88 20.48 20.64
N LEU A 161 18.71 21.26 19.59
CA LEU A 161 19.77 22.03 18.94
C LEU A 161 19.89 23.42 19.57
N ASP A 162 21.04 24.03 19.37
CA ASP A 162 21.27 25.44 19.74
C ASP A 162 20.20 26.33 19.07
N GLY A 163 19.59 27.22 19.87
CA GLY A 163 18.46 28.05 19.42
C GLY A 163 17.07 27.46 19.64
N GLY A 164 16.94 26.43 20.49
CA GLY A 164 15.64 25.89 20.95
C GLY A 164 14.90 25.02 19.91
N ARG A 165 15.52 24.70 18.79
CA ARG A 165 14.97 23.78 17.78
C ARG A 165 15.27 22.34 18.12
N PHE A 166 14.32 21.44 17.84
CA PHE A 166 14.51 20.00 18.07
C PHE A 166 14.82 19.30 16.75
N ALA A 167 15.89 18.51 16.73
CA ALA A 167 16.14 17.50 15.72
C ALA A 167 15.56 16.18 16.20
N THR A 168 14.69 15.58 15.39
CA THR A 168 14.04 14.32 15.73
C THR A 168 14.31 13.28 14.67
N SER A 169 14.33 12.00 15.08
CA SER A 169 14.39 10.88 14.16
C SER A 169 13.12 10.82 13.31
N ASP A 170 13.27 10.46 12.03
CA ASP A 170 12.16 10.28 11.10
C ASP A 170 11.11 9.27 11.60
N LEU A 171 11.54 8.27 12.39
CA LEU A 171 10.64 7.29 13.00
C LEU A 171 9.61 7.91 13.95
N ASN A 172 9.97 8.96 14.69
CA ASN A 172 9.04 9.64 15.58
C ASN A 172 7.88 10.26 14.79
N ASP A 173 8.14 10.80 13.60
CA ASP A 173 7.08 11.33 12.72
C ASP A 173 6.18 10.21 12.17
N LEU A 174 6.77 9.09 11.77
CA LEU A 174 6.02 7.92 11.31
C LEU A 174 5.14 7.32 12.42
N TYR A 175 5.66 7.14 13.64
CA TYR A 175 4.85 6.71 14.79
C TYR A 175 3.72 7.70 15.11
N ARG A 176 4.01 8.99 15.11
CA ARG A 176 2.99 10.03 15.33
C ARG A 176 1.86 9.93 14.30
N ARG A 177 2.16 9.65 13.04
CA ARG A 177 1.15 9.46 11.98
C ARG A 177 0.26 8.25 12.26
N VAL A 178 0.85 7.13 12.67
CA VAL A 178 0.09 5.92 13.05
C VAL A 178 -0.83 6.22 14.23
N ILE A 179 -0.32 6.85 15.30
CA ILE A 179 -1.11 7.18 16.50
C ILE A 179 -2.28 8.13 16.14
N ASN A 180 -2.02 9.16 15.36
CA ASN A 180 -3.05 10.13 14.96
C ASN A 180 -4.15 9.46 14.13
N ARG A 181 -3.79 8.57 13.18
CA ARG A 181 -4.77 7.82 12.39
C ARG A 181 -5.58 6.85 13.25
N ASN A 182 -4.92 6.15 14.17
CA ASN A 182 -5.59 5.23 15.09
C ASN A 182 -6.59 5.97 16.01
N ASN A 183 -6.18 7.09 16.58
CA ASN A 183 -7.06 7.92 17.43
C ASN A 183 -8.26 8.47 16.64
N ARG A 184 -8.04 8.86 15.39
CA ARG A 184 -9.11 9.32 14.52
C ARG A 184 -10.08 8.19 14.19
N LEU A 185 -9.56 7.00 13.86
CA LEU A 185 -10.40 5.82 13.62
C LEU A 185 -11.24 5.47 14.84
N LYS A 186 -10.64 5.48 16.05
CA LYS A 186 -11.36 5.23 17.29
C LYS A 186 -12.52 6.21 17.48
N ARG A 187 -12.28 7.51 17.32
CA ARG A 187 -13.34 8.52 17.41
C ARG A 187 -14.47 8.31 16.40
N LEU A 188 -14.14 7.92 15.16
CA LEU A 188 -15.14 7.65 14.13
C LEU A 188 -16.00 6.43 14.46
N LEU A 189 -15.42 5.40 15.06
CA LEU A 189 -16.13 4.22 15.54
C LEU A 189 -17.04 4.57 16.73
N ASP A 190 -16.55 5.34 17.69
CA ASP A 190 -17.30 5.77 18.88
C ASP A 190 -18.50 6.66 18.49
N LEU A 191 -18.36 7.47 17.45
CA LEU A 191 -19.43 8.33 16.90
C LEU A 191 -20.41 7.59 15.98
N GLY A 192 -20.21 6.32 15.68
CA GLY A 192 -21.04 5.57 14.74
C GLY A 192 -21.02 6.12 13.32
N ALA A 193 -19.86 6.62 12.86
CA ALA A 193 -19.71 7.20 11.53
C ALA A 193 -20.07 6.21 10.41
N PRO A 194 -20.51 6.69 9.23
CA PRO A 194 -20.83 5.85 8.08
C PRO A 194 -19.68 4.92 7.71
N GLU A 195 -20.02 3.67 7.35
CA GLU A 195 -19.05 2.60 7.05
C GLU A 195 -18.00 3.02 5.99
N ILE A 196 -18.40 3.83 5.01
CA ILE A 196 -17.50 4.36 3.97
C ILE A 196 -16.35 5.17 4.58
N ILE A 197 -16.66 6.04 5.54
CA ILE A 197 -15.65 6.90 6.19
C ILE A 197 -14.74 6.05 7.06
N VAL A 198 -15.31 5.09 7.80
CA VAL A 198 -14.56 4.15 8.65
C VAL A 198 -13.59 3.31 7.81
N ASN A 199 -14.06 2.75 6.70
CA ASN A 199 -13.23 1.93 5.81
C ASN A 199 -12.09 2.74 5.16
N ASN A 200 -12.37 3.99 4.79
CA ASN A 200 -11.33 4.87 4.27
C ASN A 200 -10.27 5.18 5.34
N GLU A 201 -10.66 5.44 6.59
CA GLU A 201 -9.70 5.68 7.67
C GLU A 201 -8.91 4.42 8.05
N LYS A 202 -9.54 3.22 8.01
CA LYS A 202 -8.84 1.93 8.14
C LYS A 202 -7.76 1.76 7.07
N ARG A 203 -8.07 2.12 5.82
CA ARG A 203 -7.11 2.09 4.72
C ARG A 203 -5.94 3.07 4.96
N MET A 204 -6.24 4.30 5.40
CA MET A 204 -5.22 5.30 5.70
C MET A 204 -4.34 4.91 6.90
N LEU A 205 -4.90 4.20 7.88
CA LEU A 205 -4.13 3.62 8.99
C LEU A 205 -3.19 2.53 8.49
N GLN A 206 -3.66 1.65 7.61
CA GLN A 206 -2.82 0.62 6.98
C GLN A 206 -1.67 1.25 6.19
N GLU A 207 -1.93 2.30 5.41
CA GLU A 207 -0.89 3.04 4.69
C GLU A 207 0.16 3.66 5.64
N ALA A 208 -0.27 4.19 6.78
CA ALA A 208 0.64 4.73 7.78
C ALA A 208 1.53 3.64 8.40
N VAL A 209 0.97 2.46 8.69
CA VAL A 209 1.73 1.31 9.20
C VAL A 209 2.68 0.76 8.13
N ASP A 210 2.23 0.63 6.90
CA ASP A 210 3.09 0.19 5.78
C ASP A 210 4.29 1.14 5.60
N SER A 211 4.08 2.46 5.74
CA SER A 211 5.14 3.47 5.67
C SER A 211 6.11 3.40 6.85
N LEU A 212 5.65 3.01 8.04
CA LEU A 212 6.51 2.80 9.20
C LEU A 212 7.47 1.62 8.98
N PHE A 213 6.99 0.52 8.39
CA PHE A 213 7.80 -0.67 8.14
C PHE A 213 8.72 -0.52 6.92
N ASP A 214 8.21 -0.09 5.78
CA ASP A 214 8.98 0.04 4.53
C ASP A 214 8.40 1.17 3.66
N ASN A 215 8.87 2.39 3.88
CA ASN A 215 8.37 3.58 3.22
C ASN A 215 8.69 3.57 1.72
N GLY A 216 7.66 3.71 0.89
CA GLY A 216 7.79 3.71 -0.57
C GLY A 216 7.68 2.34 -1.24
N ARG A 217 7.48 1.27 -0.50
CA ARG A 217 7.24 -0.06 -1.07
C ARG A 217 5.89 -0.14 -1.79
N ARG A 218 4.88 0.57 -1.27
CA ARG A 218 3.54 0.68 -1.86
C ARG A 218 3.23 2.14 -2.16
N GLY A 219 3.26 2.53 -3.42
CA GLY A 219 2.92 3.88 -3.84
C GLY A 219 4.00 4.92 -3.57
N ARG A 220 3.60 6.18 -3.44
CA ARG A 220 4.52 7.29 -3.20
C ARG A 220 5.04 7.26 -1.76
N PRO A 221 6.34 7.41 -1.55
CA PRO A 221 6.89 7.48 -0.19
C PRO A 221 6.38 8.71 0.55
N VAL A 222 6.18 8.53 1.84
CA VAL A 222 5.87 9.63 2.75
C VAL A 222 7.12 10.49 2.90
N SER A 223 6.99 11.78 2.59
CA SER A 223 8.09 12.75 2.63
C SER A 223 7.99 13.66 3.84
N GLY A 224 9.14 14.07 4.33
CA GLY A 224 9.32 15.12 5.33
C GLY A 224 9.59 16.49 4.70
N PRO A 225 10.07 17.45 5.49
CA PRO A 225 10.49 18.77 5.01
C PRO A 225 11.52 18.62 3.86
N GLY A 226 11.37 19.44 2.81
CA GLY A 226 12.24 19.41 1.63
C GLY A 226 12.02 18.22 0.69
N ASN A 227 10.84 17.61 0.69
CA ASN A 227 10.48 16.46 -0.15
C ASN A 227 11.38 15.21 0.01
N ARG A 228 12.18 15.15 1.05
CA ARG A 228 13.01 13.98 1.37
C ARG A 228 12.11 12.86 1.90
N PRO A 229 12.20 11.62 1.35
CA PRO A 229 11.50 10.49 1.91
C PRO A 229 11.96 10.21 3.34
N LEU A 230 11.02 9.93 4.24
CA LEU A 230 11.32 9.58 5.63
C LEU A 230 11.93 8.19 5.71
N LYS A 231 12.94 8.00 6.56
CA LYS A 231 13.57 6.70 6.80
C LYS A 231 12.63 5.81 7.63
N SER A 232 12.26 4.68 7.07
CA SER A 232 11.46 3.64 7.71
C SER A 232 12.30 2.69 8.57
N LEU A 233 11.65 1.78 9.31
CA LEU A 233 12.33 0.72 10.06
C LEU A 233 13.21 -0.16 9.15
N SER A 234 12.72 -0.48 7.96
CA SER A 234 13.46 -1.25 6.96
C SER A 234 14.74 -0.54 6.50
N ASP A 235 14.67 0.79 6.29
CA ASP A 235 15.82 1.60 5.86
C ASP A 235 16.89 1.73 6.95
N MET A 236 16.50 1.57 8.21
CA MET A 236 17.47 1.53 9.33
C MET A 236 18.29 0.25 9.34
N LEU A 237 17.82 -0.83 8.73
CA LEU A 237 18.51 -2.12 8.71
C LEU A 237 19.25 -2.36 7.40
N LYS A 238 18.69 -1.89 6.26
CA LYS A 238 19.18 -2.13 4.90
C LYS A 238 20.18 -1.07 4.43
N GLY A 239 20.96 -1.43 3.41
CA GLY A 239 21.83 -0.52 2.67
C GLY A 239 23.14 -0.17 3.37
N LYS A 240 23.88 0.76 2.78
CA LYS A 240 25.21 1.19 3.29
C LYS A 240 25.16 1.86 4.67
N GLN A 241 24.07 2.57 4.95
CA GLN A 241 23.83 3.30 6.20
C GLN A 241 22.97 2.50 7.18
N GLY A 242 22.63 1.27 6.84
CA GLY A 242 21.87 0.38 7.73
C GLY A 242 22.77 -0.18 8.85
N ARG A 243 22.14 -0.56 9.97
CA ARG A 243 22.84 -1.05 11.15
C ARG A 243 23.73 -2.25 10.87
N PHE A 244 23.33 -3.17 10.01
CA PHE A 244 24.16 -4.34 9.71
C PHE A 244 25.50 -3.94 9.10
N ARG A 245 25.49 -3.07 8.10
CA ARG A 245 26.73 -2.68 7.41
C ARG A 245 27.52 -1.61 8.15
N GLN A 246 26.85 -0.69 8.83
CA GLN A 246 27.50 0.46 9.46
C GLN A 246 27.98 0.19 10.88
N ASN A 247 27.29 -0.68 11.65
CA ASN A 247 27.52 -0.85 13.06
C ASN A 247 27.91 -2.28 13.47
N LEU A 248 27.55 -3.32 12.68
CA LEU A 248 27.79 -4.71 13.02
C LEU A 248 28.92 -5.35 12.20
N LEU A 249 28.87 -5.25 10.87
CA LEU A 249 29.92 -5.80 9.99
C LEU A 249 31.18 -4.96 9.95
N GLY A 250 31.08 -3.68 10.30
CA GLY A 250 32.20 -2.77 10.44
C GLY A 250 31.86 -1.68 11.41
N LYS A 251 32.78 -1.34 12.32
CA LYS A 251 32.63 -0.26 13.29
C LYS A 251 33.69 0.80 13.04
N ARG A 252 33.39 2.04 13.39
CA ARG A 252 34.42 3.06 13.50
C ARG A 252 35.29 2.72 14.70
N VAL A 253 36.60 2.75 14.49
CA VAL A 253 37.57 2.47 15.54
C VAL A 253 38.43 3.71 15.76
N ASP A 254 38.91 3.87 16.99
CA ASP A 254 39.85 4.93 17.34
C ASP A 254 41.22 4.65 16.72
N TYR A 255 42.04 5.68 16.65
CA TYR A 255 43.38 5.61 16.08
C TYR A 255 43.42 5.14 14.63
N SER A 256 42.40 5.43 13.85
CA SER A 256 42.30 5.12 12.44
C SER A 256 41.93 6.36 11.65
N GLY A 257 42.49 6.50 10.47
CA GLY A 257 42.22 7.61 9.58
C GLY A 257 42.11 7.15 8.12
N ARG A 258 41.59 8.04 7.29
CA ARG A 258 41.51 7.84 5.86
C ARG A 258 41.82 9.15 5.16
N SER A 259 42.72 9.10 4.20
CA SER A 259 43.12 10.26 3.41
C SER A 259 43.17 9.93 1.93
N VAL A 260 43.36 10.96 1.12
CA VAL A 260 43.57 10.85 -0.31
C VAL A 260 45.04 10.41 -0.55
N ILE A 261 45.23 9.45 -1.41
CA ILE A 261 46.55 9.01 -1.84
C ILE A 261 46.96 9.80 -3.09
N VAL A 262 48.11 10.47 -3.02
CA VAL A 262 48.67 11.23 -4.13
C VAL A 262 50.08 10.70 -4.48
N VAL A 263 50.55 10.95 -5.70
CA VAL A 263 51.87 10.55 -6.12
C VAL A 263 52.98 11.36 -5.40
N GLY A 264 54.00 10.65 -4.92
CA GLY A 264 55.18 11.25 -4.30
C GLY A 264 56.43 10.89 -5.11
N PRO A 265 56.82 11.63 -6.17
CA PRO A 265 57.91 11.28 -7.09
C PRO A 265 59.28 11.22 -6.40
N GLN A 266 59.43 11.82 -5.24
CA GLN A 266 60.65 11.83 -4.46
C GLN A 266 60.78 10.63 -3.52
N LEU A 267 59.72 9.82 -3.33
CA LEU A 267 59.72 8.68 -2.44
C LEU A 267 60.16 7.43 -3.15
N LYS A 268 60.92 6.59 -2.44
CA LYS A 268 61.28 5.24 -2.90
C LYS A 268 60.05 4.34 -2.80
N MET A 269 60.04 3.21 -3.52
CA MET A 269 58.90 2.29 -3.61
C MET A 269 58.41 1.72 -2.26
N HIS A 270 59.24 1.72 -1.23
CA HIS A 270 58.94 1.25 0.12
C HIS A 270 58.65 2.39 1.11
N GLN A 271 58.59 3.64 0.66
CA GLN A 271 58.36 4.81 1.52
C GLN A 271 56.99 5.40 1.27
N CYS A 272 56.39 5.90 2.31
CA CYS A 272 55.18 6.73 2.28
C CYS A 272 55.37 7.94 3.18
N CYS A 273 54.70 9.04 2.84
CA CYS A 273 54.67 10.26 3.66
C CYS A 273 53.25 10.47 4.19
N LEU A 274 53.10 10.70 5.48
CA LEU A 274 51.86 11.03 6.15
C LEU A 274 51.94 12.46 6.64
N LEU A 275 50.92 13.26 6.30
CA LEU A 275 50.75 14.61 6.87
C LEU A 275 50.13 14.47 8.26
N TYR A 276 50.86 14.82 9.28
CA TYR A 276 50.43 14.71 10.69
C TYR A 276 49.64 15.92 11.16
N THR A 277 49.78 17.07 10.53
CA THR A 277 49.13 18.30 10.92
C THR A 277 48.11 18.71 9.91
N SER A 278 46.95 19.15 10.39
CA SER A 278 45.88 19.72 9.56
C SER A 278 46.11 21.19 9.23
N ASP A 279 47.20 21.76 9.71
CA ASP A 279 47.53 23.16 9.47
C ASP A 279 48.34 23.28 8.18
N ALA A 280 47.81 24.02 7.21
CA ALA A 280 48.39 24.19 5.88
C ALA A 280 49.71 25.01 5.91
N ALA A 281 50.12 25.47 7.06
CA ALA A 281 51.29 26.31 7.27
C ALA A 281 52.51 25.57 7.88
N ASP A 282 52.33 24.35 8.39
CA ASP A 282 53.38 23.62 9.10
C ASP A 282 53.96 22.47 8.28
N ASP A 283 55.25 22.31 8.38
CA ASP A 283 56.14 21.46 7.59
C ASP A 283 55.71 20.00 7.43
N MET A 284 55.77 19.52 6.20
CA MET A 284 55.62 18.11 5.88
C MET A 284 56.79 17.30 6.48
N GLN A 285 56.53 16.57 7.56
CA GLN A 285 57.46 15.54 8.04
C GLN A 285 57.19 14.23 7.29
N CYS A 286 58.13 13.81 6.50
CA CYS A 286 58.16 12.48 5.90
C CYS A 286 58.76 11.49 6.88
N VAL A 287 58.06 10.38 7.15
CA VAL A 287 58.55 9.24 7.93
C VAL A 287 58.78 8.06 7.01
#